data_384306289a22d5c9e9948d0749729ff5
#
_entry.id   384306289a22d5c9e9948d0749729ff5
#
_cell.length_a   1.000
_cell.length_b   1.000
_cell.length_c   1.000
_cell.angle_alpha   90.00
_cell.angle_beta   90.00
_cell.angle_gamma   90.00
#
_symmetry.space_group_name_H-M   'P 1'
#
loop_
_entity.id
_entity.type
_entity.pdbx_description
1 polymer ?
#
loop_
_entity_poly.entity_id
_entity_poly.type
_entity_poly.pdbx_seq_one_letter_code
_entity_poly.pdbx_strand_id
1 'polypeptide(L)'
;RIADVTERIVRRSADRRARYLARINAAAEHMPPRARLGCANHALCFAACQPMDKERLRYGETPNLAIVTAYNDMLSAHQPYEHFPDIIRAAARDVGGTAQVAGGVPAMCDGVTQGEAGMELSLFSREVIALSTAVALSHQTFDAAVYLGICDKIVPGLVIGALSFGHLPAIFIPGGPMTTGLPNDEKNRIRQLYAEGKVDRAALLDSESRSYHGPGTCTFYGTANTNQMMMEIMGLHLPGASFVNPN
;
A
#
# COMPACT_ATOMS: atom_id res chain seq x y z
N ARG A 1 22.56 2.61 26.03
CA ARG A 1 22.05 1.33 25.51
C ARG A 1 21.41 1.43 24.12
N ILE A 2 20.49 2.41 23.88
CA ILE A 2 19.92 2.65 22.53
C ILE A 2 21.02 3.11 21.57
N ALA A 3 21.81 4.12 21.95
CA ALA A 3 22.93 4.62 21.14
C ALA A 3 23.90 3.51 20.75
N ASP A 4 24.30 2.65 21.70
CA ASP A 4 25.23 1.55 21.46
C ASP A 4 24.68 0.54 20.44
N VAL A 5 23.36 0.27 20.46
CA VAL A 5 22.71 -0.59 19.49
C VAL A 5 22.69 0.07 18.12
N THR A 6 22.36 1.36 18.08
CA THR A 6 22.33 2.15 16.84
C THR A 6 23.71 2.17 16.19
N GLU A 7 24.76 2.45 16.94
CA GLU A 7 26.14 2.46 16.42
C GLU A 7 26.57 1.11 15.87
N ARG A 8 26.19 0.00 16.53
CA ARG A 8 26.46 -1.35 15.99
C ARG A 8 25.74 -1.60 14.69
N ILE A 9 24.49 -1.16 14.55
CA ILE A 9 23.71 -1.27 13.32
C ILE A 9 24.40 -0.47 12.20
N VAL A 10 24.76 0.78 12.47
CA VAL A 10 25.45 1.66 11.53
C VAL A 10 26.74 1.01 11.01
N ARG A 11 27.60 0.58 11.92
CA ARG A 11 28.87 -0.08 11.56
C ARG A 11 28.65 -1.35 10.72
N ARG A 12 27.74 -2.23 11.14
CA ARG A 12 27.43 -3.48 10.44
C ARG A 12 26.85 -3.27 9.05
N SER A 13 26.10 -2.23 8.85
CA SER A 13 25.40 -1.94 7.59
C SER A 13 26.15 -0.98 6.65
N ALA A 14 27.30 -0.42 7.07
CA ALA A 14 27.98 0.66 6.37
C ALA A 14 28.18 0.39 4.88
N ASP A 15 28.81 -0.74 4.53
CA ASP A 15 29.10 -1.09 3.12
C ASP A 15 27.84 -1.33 2.29
N ARG A 16 26.84 -1.99 2.88
CA ARG A 16 25.55 -2.24 2.19
C ARG A 16 24.82 -0.93 1.92
N ARG A 17 24.80 -0.05 2.94
CA ARG A 17 24.17 1.25 2.83
C ARG A 17 24.89 2.14 1.81
N ALA A 18 26.21 2.14 1.80
CA ALA A 18 27.00 2.89 0.81
C ALA A 18 26.66 2.45 -0.63
N ARG A 19 26.64 1.14 -0.88
CA ARG A 19 26.25 0.60 -2.21
C ARG A 19 24.81 0.94 -2.58
N TYR A 20 23.89 0.86 -1.61
CA TYR A 20 22.50 1.24 -1.84
C TYR A 20 22.37 2.72 -2.21
N LEU A 21 22.99 3.62 -1.42
CA LEU A 21 22.94 5.06 -1.67
C LEU A 21 23.61 5.43 -2.99
N ALA A 22 24.73 4.81 -3.35
CA ALA A 22 25.38 5.03 -4.63
C ALA A 22 24.44 4.70 -5.81
N ARG A 23 23.71 3.59 -5.73
CA ARG A 23 22.72 3.20 -6.75
C ARG A 23 21.57 4.20 -6.84
N ILE A 24 21.03 4.62 -5.70
CA ILE A 24 19.90 5.56 -5.66
C ILE A 24 20.32 6.94 -6.16
N ASN A 25 21.49 7.42 -5.76
CA ASN A 25 22.01 8.71 -6.21
C ASN A 25 22.27 8.71 -7.73
N ALA A 26 22.87 7.65 -8.27
CA ALA A 26 23.05 7.52 -9.71
C ALA A 26 21.73 7.52 -10.49
N ALA A 27 20.67 6.90 -9.93
CA ALA A 27 19.34 6.96 -10.53
C ALA A 27 18.73 8.38 -10.45
N ALA A 28 18.95 9.10 -9.35
CA ALA A 28 18.47 10.46 -9.15
C ALA A 28 19.08 11.48 -10.14
N GLU A 29 20.34 11.28 -10.57
CA GLU A 29 21.00 12.13 -11.57
C GLU A 29 20.28 12.13 -12.92
N HIS A 30 19.38 11.20 -13.14
CA HIS A 30 18.68 10.99 -14.40
C HIS A 30 17.19 11.37 -14.35
N MET A 31 16.81 12.17 -13.38
CA MET A 31 15.44 12.66 -13.25
C MET A 31 15.19 13.92 -14.12
N PRO A 32 14.00 14.11 -14.68
CA PRO A 32 12.91 13.15 -14.74
C PRO A 32 13.20 12.00 -15.73
N PRO A 33 12.88 10.75 -15.39
CA PRO A 33 13.31 9.59 -16.19
C PRO A 33 12.72 9.59 -17.59
N ARG A 34 11.48 10.07 -17.76
CA ARG A 34 10.78 10.11 -19.05
C ARG A 34 11.43 11.06 -20.08
N ALA A 35 12.19 12.07 -19.66
CA ALA A 35 12.93 12.95 -20.59
C ALA A 35 13.96 12.19 -21.42
N ARG A 36 14.36 11.00 -21.01
CA ARG A 36 15.34 10.13 -21.71
C ARG A 36 14.69 9.07 -22.59
N LEU A 37 13.37 8.94 -22.52
CA LEU A 37 12.64 7.97 -23.34
C LEU A 37 12.67 8.41 -24.82
N GLY A 38 12.79 7.43 -25.70
CA GLY A 38 12.58 7.69 -27.12
C GLY A 38 11.14 8.15 -27.39
N CYS A 39 10.91 8.88 -28.46
CA CYS A 39 9.59 9.48 -28.74
C CYS A 39 8.46 8.46 -28.75
N ALA A 40 8.65 7.27 -29.29
CA ALA A 40 7.65 6.22 -29.30
C ALA A 40 7.37 5.70 -27.87
N ASN A 41 8.41 5.49 -27.06
CA ASN A 41 8.28 5.06 -25.68
C ASN A 41 7.52 6.10 -24.84
N HIS A 42 7.89 7.37 -25.02
CA HIS A 42 7.22 8.48 -24.35
C HIS A 42 5.75 8.59 -24.76
N ALA A 43 5.44 8.53 -26.05
CA ALA A 43 4.06 8.56 -26.55
C ALA A 43 3.21 7.40 -26.01
N LEU A 44 3.79 6.19 -25.93
CA LEU A 44 3.08 5.02 -25.38
C LEU A 44 2.75 5.19 -23.90
N CYS A 45 3.58 5.84 -23.11
CA CYS A 45 3.34 5.98 -21.66
C CYS A 45 2.12 6.83 -21.33
N PHE A 46 1.70 7.72 -22.20
CA PHE A 46 0.52 8.55 -22.00
C PHE A 46 -0.62 8.30 -23.00
N ALA A 47 -0.46 7.34 -23.91
CA ALA A 47 -1.43 7.06 -24.98
C ALA A 47 -2.85 6.78 -24.45
N ALA A 48 -2.95 6.10 -23.30
CA ALA A 48 -4.22 5.74 -22.65
C ALA A 48 -4.76 6.82 -21.69
N CYS A 49 -4.02 7.93 -21.47
CA CYS A 49 -4.47 8.99 -20.58
C CYS A 49 -5.69 9.74 -21.15
N GLN A 50 -6.44 10.39 -20.26
CA GLN A 50 -7.46 11.34 -20.68
C GLN A 50 -6.83 12.52 -21.45
N PRO A 51 -7.58 13.17 -22.35
CA PRO A 51 -7.03 14.20 -23.25
C PRO A 51 -6.23 15.29 -22.53
N MET A 52 -6.71 15.77 -21.38
CA MET A 52 -6.04 16.80 -20.60
C MET A 52 -4.69 16.33 -20.04
N ASP A 53 -4.62 15.13 -19.49
CA ASP A 53 -3.38 14.58 -18.95
C ASP A 53 -2.40 14.24 -20.08
N LYS A 54 -2.91 13.76 -21.21
CA LYS A 54 -2.12 13.49 -22.41
C LYS A 54 -1.42 14.75 -22.90
N GLU A 55 -2.13 15.87 -22.97
CA GLU A 55 -1.54 17.15 -23.41
C GLU A 55 -0.47 17.63 -22.44
N ARG A 56 -0.71 17.49 -21.12
CA ARG A 56 0.28 17.84 -20.10
C ARG A 56 1.55 16.98 -20.17
N LEU A 57 1.39 15.67 -20.35
CA LEU A 57 2.53 14.75 -20.39
C LEU A 57 3.33 14.81 -21.69
N ARG A 58 2.71 15.26 -22.78
CA ARG A 58 3.32 15.34 -24.11
C ARG A 58 4.62 16.11 -24.13
N TYR A 59 4.73 17.19 -23.38
CA TYR A 59 5.91 18.06 -23.36
C TYR A 59 6.96 17.67 -22.31
N GLY A 60 6.71 16.64 -21.50
CA GLY A 60 7.69 16.00 -20.62
C GLY A 60 8.04 16.73 -19.32
N GLU A 61 7.54 17.94 -19.11
CA GLU A 61 7.86 18.78 -17.94
C GLU A 61 6.91 18.57 -16.75
N THR A 62 5.68 18.17 -17.03
CA THR A 62 4.66 17.97 -16.01
C THR A 62 5.01 16.78 -15.10
N PRO A 63 5.06 16.96 -13.78
CA PRO A 63 5.27 15.84 -12.86
C PRO A 63 4.18 14.78 -13.00
N ASN A 64 4.59 13.50 -13.04
CA ASN A 64 3.69 12.36 -13.18
C ASN A 64 3.85 11.40 -12.00
N LEU A 65 2.79 11.17 -11.24
CA LEU A 65 2.79 10.29 -10.08
C LEU A 65 2.40 8.88 -10.48
N ALA A 66 3.18 7.90 -10.03
CA ALA A 66 2.75 6.49 -10.03
C ALA A 66 1.76 6.24 -8.91
N ILE A 67 0.66 5.57 -9.18
CA ILE A 67 -0.21 5.00 -8.17
C ILE A 67 -0.03 3.47 -8.23
N VAL A 68 0.49 2.89 -7.16
CA VAL A 68 0.58 1.44 -6.98
C VAL A 68 -0.46 1.05 -5.95
N THR A 69 -1.45 0.26 -6.35
CA THR A 69 -2.63 -0.03 -5.51
C THR A 69 -2.82 -1.52 -5.26
N ALA A 70 -3.20 -1.85 -4.04
CA ALA A 70 -3.63 -3.19 -3.63
C ALA A 70 -5.17 -3.31 -3.58
N TYR A 71 -5.90 -2.43 -4.27
CA TYR A 71 -7.36 -2.50 -4.34
C TYR A 71 -7.86 -3.89 -4.76
N ASN A 72 -8.88 -4.33 -4.08
CA ASN A 72 -9.75 -5.44 -4.48
C ASN A 72 -11.05 -5.41 -3.68
N ASP A 73 -12.12 -5.99 -4.22
CA ASP A 73 -13.45 -6.00 -3.60
C ASP A 73 -13.59 -6.99 -2.45
N MET A 74 -12.75 -8.00 -2.43
CA MET A 74 -12.89 -9.14 -1.50
C MET A 74 -12.41 -8.78 -0.08
N LEU A 75 -11.37 -7.96 0.05
CA LEU A 75 -10.75 -7.66 1.32
C LEU A 75 -11.21 -6.31 1.83
N SER A 76 -11.93 -6.30 2.96
CA SER A 76 -12.45 -5.10 3.59
C SER A 76 -11.41 -3.99 3.78
N ALA A 77 -10.16 -4.37 4.08
CA ALA A 77 -9.07 -3.43 4.28
C ALA A 77 -8.64 -2.70 3.00
N HIS A 78 -8.85 -3.30 1.82
CA HIS A 78 -8.38 -2.80 0.54
C HIS A 78 -9.50 -2.25 -0.34
N GLN A 79 -10.75 -2.56 -0.04
CA GLN A 79 -11.91 -2.06 -0.76
C GLN A 79 -11.98 -0.51 -0.78
N PRO A 80 -11.60 0.23 0.30
CA PRO A 80 -11.62 1.69 0.26
C PRO A 80 -10.77 2.31 -0.85
N TYR A 81 -9.78 1.60 -1.36
CA TYR A 81 -8.90 2.10 -2.43
C TYR A 81 -9.56 2.16 -3.81
N GLU A 82 -10.79 1.71 -3.97
CA GLU A 82 -11.53 1.77 -5.24
C GLU A 82 -11.50 3.16 -5.87
N HIS A 83 -11.79 4.19 -5.07
CA HIS A 83 -11.94 5.56 -5.56
C HIS A 83 -10.70 6.43 -5.33
N PHE A 84 -9.70 5.97 -4.58
CA PHE A 84 -8.51 6.76 -4.29
C PHE A 84 -7.73 7.19 -5.54
N PRO A 85 -7.60 6.35 -6.60
CA PRO A 85 -6.92 6.78 -7.83
C PRO A 85 -7.54 8.02 -8.46
N ASP A 86 -8.87 8.15 -8.44
CA ASP A 86 -9.55 9.32 -9.02
C ASP A 86 -9.35 10.58 -8.17
N ILE A 87 -9.38 10.44 -6.85
CA ILE A 87 -9.06 11.53 -5.91
C ILE A 87 -7.62 12.00 -6.11
N ILE A 88 -6.67 11.07 -6.22
CA ILE A 88 -5.25 11.39 -6.43
C ILE A 88 -5.04 12.07 -7.78
N ARG A 89 -5.70 11.61 -8.85
CA ARG A 89 -5.63 12.27 -10.16
C ARG A 89 -6.15 13.70 -10.10
N ALA A 90 -7.28 13.91 -9.43
CA ALA A 90 -7.84 15.26 -9.27
C ALA A 90 -6.86 16.17 -8.51
N ALA A 91 -6.38 15.73 -7.35
CA ALA A 91 -5.42 16.47 -6.53
C ALA A 91 -4.10 16.75 -7.28
N ALA A 92 -3.59 15.80 -8.06
CA ALA A 92 -2.40 16.01 -8.89
C ALA A 92 -2.64 17.09 -9.94
N ARG A 93 -3.81 17.10 -10.59
CA ARG A 93 -4.17 18.12 -11.58
C ARG A 93 -4.27 19.51 -10.98
N ASP A 94 -4.81 19.63 -9.75
CA ASP A 94 -4.95 20.90 -9.03
C ASP A 94 -3.62 21.58 -8.76
N VAL A 95 -2.54 20.80 -8.60
CA VAL A 95 -1.18 21.31 -8.41
C VAL A 95 -0.33 21.27 -9.68
N GLY A 96 -0.95 21.10 -10.84
CA GLY A 96 -0.27 21.14 -12.14
C GLY A 96 0.43 19.83 -12.54
N GLY A 97 0.21 18.74 -11.82
CA GLY A 97 0.75 17.40 -12.12
C GLY A 97 -0.25 16.49 -12.83
N THR A 98 0.13 15.24 -12.96
CA THR A 98 -0.68 14.12 -13.43
C THR A 98 -0.45 12.89 -12.54
N ALA A 99 -1.36 11.93 -12.60
CA ALA A 99 -1.19 10.66 -11.89
C ALA A 99 -1.77 9.51 -12.71
N GLN A 100 -1.07 8.38 -12.73
CA GLN A 100 -1.49 7.17 -13.42
C GLN A 100 -1.42 5.97 -12.49
N VAL A 101 -2.40 5.08 -12.58
CA VAL A 101 -2.24 3.76 -11.98
C VAL A 101 -1.15 3.01 -12.74
N ALA A 102 0.00 2.89 -12.10
CA ALA A 102 1.18 2.22 -12.65
C ALA A 102 1.03 0.69 -12.63
N GLY A 103 0.31 0.19 -11.63
CA GLY A 103 0.01 -1.22 -11.50
C GLY A 103 -0.80 -1.55 -10.26
N GLY A 104 -1.45 -2.70 -10.29
CA GLY A 104 -2.04 -3.36 -9.15
C GLY A 104 -1.09 -4.38 -8.53
N VAL A 105 -1.18 -4.54 -7.22
CA VAL A 105 -0.50 -5.62 -6.51
C VAL A 105 -1.54 -6.51 -5.85
N PRO A 106 -1.30 -7.83 -5.75
CA PRO A 106 -2.22 -8.70 -5.03
C PRO A 106 -2.24 -8.34 -3.54
N ALA A 107 -3.34 -8.66 -2.88
CA ALA A 107 -3.43 -8.59 -1.42
C ALA A 107 -3.98 -9.90 -0.88
N MET A 108 -3.51 -10.31 0.29
CA MET A 108 -3.98 -11.49 0.99
C MET A 108 -4.35 -11.11 2.43
N CYS A 109 -5.48 -11.61 2.90
CA CYS A 109 -5.93 -11.41 4.28
C CYS A 109 -5.95 -12.75 5.01
N ASP A 110 -5.16 -12.86 6.07
CA ASP A 110 -5.11 -14.07 6.91
C ASP A 110 -6.45 -14.36 7.57
N GLY A 111 -7.24 -13.31 7.84
CA GLY A 111 -8.60 -13.48 8.37
C GLY A 111 -9.54 -14.25 7.43
N VAL A 112 -9.29 -14.19 6.11
CA VAL A 112 -10.06 -14.95 5.10
C VAL A 112 -9.46 -16.35 4.89
N THR A 113 -8.13 -16.46 4.90
CA THR A 113 -7.43 -17.71 4.55
C THR A 113 -7.05 -18.58 5.74
N GLN A 114 -7.28 -18.11 6.97
CA GLN A 114 -6.92 -18.86 8.18
C GLN A 114 -7.58 -20.24 8.22
N GLY A 115 -6.76 -21.27 8.37
CA GLY A 115 -7.21 -22.66 8.40
C GLY A 115 -7.37 -23.29 7.01
N GLU A 116 -7.18 -22.52 5.93
CA GLU A 116 -7.28 -23.00 4.56
C GLU A 116 -5.89 -23.13 3.90
N ALA A 117 -5.77 -23.96 2.86
CA ALA A 117 -4.51 -24.21 2.17
C ALA A 117 -3.88 -22.92 1.58
N GLY A 118 -4.68 -21.93 1.21
CA GLY A 118 -4.20 -20.65 0.71
C GLY A 118 -3.34 -19.87 1.70
N MET A 119 -3.41 -20.19 3.00
CA MET A 119 -2.58 -19.56 4.03
C MET A 119 -1.08 -19.77 3.80
N GLU A 120 -0.69 -20.86 3.15
CA GLU A 120 0.71 -21.14 2.79
C GLU A 120 1.35 -20.05 1.90
N LEU A 121 0.53 -19.29 1.16
CA LEU A 121 1.00 -18.18 0.32
C LEU A 121 1.12 -16.86 1.08
N SER A 122 0.67 -16.79 2.34
CA SER A 122 0.54 -15.54 3.08
C SER A 122 1.85 -14.75 3.14
N LEU A 123 2.93 -15.33 3.66
CA LEU A 123 4.21 -14.63 3.75
C LEU A 123 4.89 -14.45 2.39
N PHE A 124 4.74 -15.41 1.48
CA PHE A 124 5.29 -15.34 0.12
C PHE A 124 4.69 -14.18 -0.69
N SER A 125 3.48 -13.76 -0.39
CA SER A 125 2.84 -12.64 -1.08
C SER A 125 3.64 -11.32 -0.99
N ARG A 126 4.49 -11.14 0.03
CA ARG A 126 5.40 -9.97 0.14
C ARG A 126 6.34 -9.85 -1.04
N GLU A 127 6.96 -10.95 -1.47
CA GLU A 127 7.88 -10.99 -2.60
C GLU A 127 7.13 -10.68 -3.89
N VAL A 128 5.94 -11.25 -4.08
CA VAL A 128 5.10 -10.99 -5.25
C VAL A 128 4.71 -9.51 -5.31
N ILE A 129 4.31 -8.92 -4.19
CA ILE A 129 3.96 -7.51 -4.09
C ILE A 129 5.16 -6.62 -4.40
N ALA A 130 6.34 -6.95 -3.85
CA ALA A 130 7.57 -6.21 -4.10
C ALA A 130 7.98 -6.28 -5.57
N LEU A 131 7.91 -7.45 -6.20
CA LEU A 131 8.21 -7.64 -7.62
C LEU A 131 7.19 -6.91 -8.51
N SER A 132 5.89 -7.01 -8.21
CA SER A 132 4.85 -6.29 -8.96
C SER A 132 5.05 -4.78 -8.89
N THR A 133 5.40 -4.25 -7.71
CA THR A 133 5.75 -2.84 -7.52
C THR A 133 6.97 -2.45 -8.37
N ALA A 134 8.00 -3.26 -8.35
CA ALA A 134 9.22 -3.01 -9.13
C ALA A 134 8.94 -3.05 -10.64
N VAL A 135 8.13 -3.99 -11.12
CA VAL A 135 7.70 -4.05 -12.53
C VAL A 135 6.96 -2.78 -12.91
N ALA A 136 6.00 -2.33 -12.10
CA ALA A 136 5.24 -1.12 -12.36
C ALA A 136 6.14 0.13 -12.51
N LEU A 137 7.07 0.32 -11.58
CA LEU A 137 7.95 1.50 -11.54
C LEU A 137 9.11 1.43 -12.55
N SER A 138 9.48 0.25 -13.05
CA SER A 138 10.56 0.06 -14.00
C SER A 138 10.30 0.68 -15.38
N HIS A 139 9.08 1.11 -15.68
CA HIS A 139 8.73 1.81 -16.90
C HIS A 139 9.36 3.20 -17.03
N GLN A 140 9.94 3.75 -15.97
CA GLN A 140 10.66 5.03 -15.96
C GLN A 140 9.83 6.22 -16.46
N THR A 141 8.56 6.24 -16.18
CA THR A 141 7.63 7.29 -16.60
C THR A 141 7.15 8.19 -15.47
N PHE A 142 7.63 7.94 -14.25
CA PHE A 142 7.13 8.58 -13.04
C PHE A 142 8.21 9.38 -12.32
N ASP A 143 7.79 10.48 -11.69
CA ASP A 143 8.64 11.36 -10.89
C ASP A 143 8.51 11.12 -9.39
N ALA A 144 7.41 10.53 -8.98
CA ALA A 144 7.11 10.17 -7.60
C ALA A 144 6.14 8.99 -7.57
N ALA A 145 5.96 8.37 -6.41
CA ALA A 145 5.05 7.24 -6.26
C ALA A 145 4.18 7.35 -5.01
N VAL A 146 2.90 7.00 -5.18
CA VAL A 146 1.90 6.86 -4.13
C VAL A 146 1.55 5.39 -4.00
N TYR A 147 1.59 4.86 -2.78
CA TYR A 147 1.33 3.44 -2.50
C TYR A 147 0.07 3.29 -1.67
N LEU A 148 -0.88 2.52 -2.21
CA LEU A 148 -2.17 2.24 -1.59
C LEU A 148 -2.19 0.78 -1.13
N GLY A 149 -1.95 0.55 0.14
CA GLY A 149 -1.93 -0.78 0.71
C GLY A 149 -1.88 -0.78 2.23
N ILE A 150 -2.42 -1.82 2.81
CA ILE A 150 -2.55 -2.01 4.25
C ILE A 150 -2.14 -3.43 4.61
N CYS A 151 -1.89 -3.65 5.87
CA CYS A 151 -1.64 -4.95 6.49
C CYS A 151 -0.19 -5.45 6.38
N ASP A 152 0.09 -6.52 7.10
CA ASP A 152 1.44 -7.01 7.43
C ASP A 152 2.17 -7.73 6.29
N LYS A 153 1.51 -8.00 5.19
CA LYS A 153 2.14 -8.50 3.94
C LYS A 153 2.27 -7.39 2.92
N ILE A 154 1.19 -6.65 2.73
CA ILE A 154 1.08 -5.67 1.65
C ILE A 154 2.00 -4.48 1.92
N VAL A 155 1.95 -3.90 3.10
CA VAL A 155 2.80 -2.76 3.46
C VAL A 155 4.29 -3.08 3.34
N PRO A 156 4.83 -4.15 3.96
CA PRO A 156 6.23 -4.51 3.77
C PRO A 156 6.60 -4.82 2.32
N GLY A 157 5.73 -5.49 1.57
CA GLY A 157 5.96 -5.76 0.15
C GLY A 157 6.08 -4.47 -0.67
N LEU A 158 5.18 -3.53 -0.48
CA LEU A 158 5.24 -2.20 -1.11
C LEU A 158 6.49 -1.42 -0.70
N VAL A 159 6.87 -1.46 0.60
CA VAL A 159 8.09 -0.79 1.09
C VAL A 159 9.34 -1.40 0.46
N ILE A 160 9.45 -2.72 0.34
CA ILE A 160 10.57 -3.39 -0.32
C ILE A 160 10.67 -2.94 -1.79
N GLY A 161 9.54 -2.91 -2.50
CA GLY A 161 9.45 -2.39 -3.86
C GLY A 161 9.87 -0.92 -3.95
N ALA A 162 9.33 -0.06 -3.09
CA ALA A 162 9.66 1.36 -3.03
C ALA A 162 11.13 1.63 -2.77
N LEU A 163 11.75 0.88 -1.86
CA LEU A 163 13.19 1.00 -1.56
C LEU A 163 14.07 0.67 -2.76
N SER A 164 13.60 -0.16 -3.68
CA SER A 164 14.33 -0.43 -4.94
C SER A 164 14.36 0.80 -5.87
N PHE A 165 13.43 1.72 -5.69
CA PHE A 165 13.27 3.00 -6.39
C PHE A 165 13.39 4.20 -5.43
N GLY A 166 14.30 4.12 -4.47
CA GLY A 166 14.46 5.13 -3.41
C GLY A 166 14.87 6.53 -3.90
N HIS A 167 15.11 6.72 -5.19
CA HIS A 167 15.28 8.02 -5.84
C HIS A 167 13.94 8.70 -6.16
N LEU A 168 12.83 7.97 -6.16
CA LEU A 168 11.50 8.53 -6.32
C LEU A 168 10.94 8.97 -4.96
N PRO A 169 10.50 10.21 -4.79
CA PRO A 169 9.69 10.60 -3.64
C PRO A 169 8.51 9.63 -3.47
N ALA A 170 8.27 9.21 -2.24
CA ALA A 170 7.29 8.19 -1.94
C ALA A 170 6.39 8.57 -0.76
N ILE A 171 5.10 8.30 -0.90
CA ILE A 171 4.14 8.40 0.20
C ILE A 171 3.22 7.17 0.18
N PHE A 172 2.88 6.69 1.37
CA PHE A 172 1.92 5.61 1.55
C PHE A 172 0.63 6.19 2.11
N ILE A 173 -0.50 5.74 1.59
CA ILE A 173 -1.82 6.21 2.02
C ILE A 173 -2.57 5.04 2.67
N PRO A 174 -2.94 5.15 3.95
CA PRO A 174 -3.71 4.12 4.63
C PRO A 174 -5.18 4.10 4.16
N GLY A 175 -5.80 2.93 4.18
CA GLY A 175 -7.24 2.80 3.94
C GLY A 175 -8.09 3.05 5.19
N GLY A 176 -7.46 3.12 6.36
CA GLY A 176 -8.11 3.35 7.63
C GLY A 176 -8.82 2.12 8.24
N PRO A 177 -9.13 2.15 9.52
CA PRO A 177 -9.85 1.08 10.21
C PRO A 177 -11.34 1.14 9.90
N MET A 178 -12.00 -0.04 9.85
CA MET A 178 -13.47 -0.05 9.85
C MET A 178 -14.02 0.52 11.16
N THR A 179 -15.22 1.01 11.14
CA THR A 179 -15.91 1.48 12.34
C THR A 179 -16.15 0.34 13.35
N THR A 180 -16.42 0.67 14.59
CA THR A 180 -16.68 -0.34 15.63
C THR A 180 -17.99 -1.08 15.34
N GLY A 181 -17.89 -2.40 15.27
CA GLY A 181 -19.04 -3.30 15.13
C GLY A 181 -19.53 -3.84 16.49
N LEU A 182 -19.90 -5.11 16.49
CA LEU A 182 -20.37 -5.78 17.71
C LEU A 182 -19.29 -5.73 18.81
N PRO A 183 -19.64 -5.40 20.08
CA PRO A 183 -18.71 -5.41 21.20
C PRO A 183 -17.99 -6.75 21.37
N ASN A 184 -16.73 -6.71 21.78
CA ASN A 184 -15.91 -7.92 21.89
C ASN A 184 -16.44 -8.94 22.93
N ASP A 185 -17.00 -8.50 24.02
CA ASP A 185 -17.62 -9.34 25.05
C ASP A 185 -18.82 -10.09 24.50
N GLU A 186 -19.69 -9.44 23.74
CA GLU A 186 -20.84 -10.08 23.10
C GLU A 186 -20.39 -11.08 22.04
N LYS A 187 -19.44 -10.71 21.20
CA LYS A 187 -18.85 -11.62 20.21
C LYS A 187 -18.25 -12.87 20.87
N ASN A 188 -17.45 -12.68 21.92
CA ASN A 188 -16.83 -13.78 22.64
C ASN A 188 -17.87 -14.67 23.30
N ARG A 189 -18.94 -14.10 23.84
CA ARG A 189 -20.07 -14.86 24.41
C ARG A 189 -20.72 -15.76 23.36
N ILE A 190 -21.00 -15.25 22.17
CA ILE A 190 -21.61 -16.07 21.11
C ILE A 190 -20.66 -17.18 20.64
N ARG A 191 -19.36 -16.90 20.51
CA ARG A 191 -18.36 -17.93 20.20
C ARG A 191 -18.31 -19.04 21.24
N GLN A 192 -18.37 -18.67 22.51
CA GLN A 192 -18.41 -19.64 23.60
C GLN A 192 -19.69 -20.50 23.56
N LEU A 193 -20.85 -19.87 23.37
CA LEU A 193 -22.12 -20.60 23.24
C LEU A 193 -22.11 -21.55 22.03
N TYR A 194 -21.50 -21.17 20.94
CA TYR A 194 -21.32 -22.05 19.78
C TYR A 194 -20.43 -23.25 20.10
N ALA A 195 -19.29 -23.02 20.76
CA ALA A 195 -18.41 -24.08 21.19
C ALA A 195 -19.06 -25.06 22.18
N GLU A 196 -20.00 -24.57 22.98
CA GLU A 196 -20.81 -25.37 23.92
C GLU A 196 -22.01 -26.06 23.24
N GLY A 197 -22.24 -25.85 21.95
CA GLY A 197 -23.37 -26.40 21.20
C GLY A 197 -24.75 -25.78 21.58
N LYS A 198 -24.75 -24.60 22.20
CA LYS A 198 -25.97 -23.89 22.65
C LYS A 198 -26.56 -22.96 21.60
N VAL A 199 -25.80 -22.61 20.57
CA VAL A 199 -26.25 -21.85 19.41
C VAL A 199 -25.76 -22.53 18.15
N ASP A 200 -26.40 -22.29 17.02
CA ASP A 200 -26.05 -22.86 15.75
C ASP A 200 -25.04 -22.00 14.96
N ARG A 201 -24.63 -22.50 13.81
CA ARG A 201 -23.69 -21.81 12.91
C ARG A 201 -24.28 -20.48 12.37
N ALA A 202 -25.59 -20.41 12.19
CA ALA A 202 -26.23 -19.21 11.67
C ALA A 202 -26.11 -18.04 12.68
N ALA A 203 -26.34 -18.31 13.98
CA ALA A 203 -26.15 -17.34 15.04
C ALA A 203 -24.70 -16.89 15.18
N LEU A 204 -23.73 -17.81 15.01
CA LEU A 204 -22.30 -17.45 15.00
C LEU A 204 -22.00 -16.55 13.81
N LEU A 205 -22.43 -16.91 12.59
CA LEU A 205 -22.19 -16.13 11.38
C LEU A 205 -22.80 -14.73 11.46
N ASP A 206 -24.01 -14.59 12.03
CA ASP A 206 -24.64 -13.29 12.26
C ASP A 206 -23.76 -12.41 13.17
N SER A 207 -23.30 -12.96 14.29
CA SER A 207 -22.38 -12.28 15.21
C SER A 207 -21.09 -11.83 14.55
N GLU A 208 -20.45 -12.70 13.76
CA GLU A 208 -19.22 -12.38 13.03
C GLU A 208 -19.46 -11.31 11.94
N SER A 209 -20.57 -11.39 11.21
CA SER A 209 -20.95 -10.41 10.20
C SER A 209 -21.20 -9.02 10.80
N ARG A 210 -21.74 -8.95 11.99
CA ARG A 210 -21.93 -7.69 12.74
C ARG A 210 -20.62 -7.15 13.33
N SER A 211 -19.62 -8.00 13.48
CA SER A 211 -18.27 -7.62 13.94
C SER A 211 -17.38 -7.13 12.80
N TYR A 212 -17.52 -7.72 11.62
CA TYR A 212 -16.77 -7.38 10.38
C TYR A 212 -17.77 -6.90 9.32
N HIS A 213 -18.26 -5.67 9.50
CA HIS A 213 -19.50 -5.21 8.88
C HIS A 213 -19.32 -4.19 7.75
N GLY A 214 -18.09 -3.75 7.45
CA GLY A 214 -17.89 -2.70 6.48
C GLY A 214 -16.45 -2.58 5.95
N PRO A 215 -16.22 -1.58 5.08
CA PRO A 215 -14.90 -1.27 4.58
C PRO A 215 -13.93 -0.83 5.68
N GLY A 216 -12.64 -1.05 5.44
CA GLY A 216 -11.57 -0.71 6.37
C GLY A 216 -10.88 -1.92 6.98
N THR A 217 -9.80 -1.68 7.71
CA THR A 217 -9.08 -2.76 8.37
C THR A 217 -9.92 -3.35 9.50
N CYS A 218 -9.74 -4.64 9.75
CA CYS A 218 -10.26 -5.25 10.97
C CYS A 218 -9.72 -4.51 12.21
N THR A 219 -10.48 -4.53 13.28
CA THR A 219 -10.20 -3.75 14.50
C THR A 219 -9.05 -4.32 15.35
N PHE A 220 -8.34 -5.32 14.86
CA PHE A 220 -7.21 -5.93 15.59
C PHE A 220 -5.96 -5.06 15.53
N TYR A 221 -5.35 -4.84 16.69
CA TYR A 221 -3.98 -4.41 16.81
C TYR A 221 -3.06 -5.64 16.84
N GLY A 222 -1.86 -5.50 16.22
CA GLY A 222 -0.89 -6.59 16.06
C GLY A 222 -0.55 -6.86 14.60
N THR A 223 -1.44 -6.55 13.67
CA THR A 223 -1.21 -6.67 12.22
C THR A 223 -1.53 -5.37 11.47
N ALA A 224 -2.74 -5.22 10.95
CA ALA A 224 -3.11 -4.11 10.07
C ALA A 224 -2.97 -2.74 10.74
N ASN A 225 -3.62 -2.52 11.88
CA ASN A 225 -3.58 -1.23 12.55
C ASN A 225 -2.20 -0.89 13.12
N THR A 226 -1.45 -1.89 13.60
CA THR A 226 -0.07 -1.68 14.03
C THR A 226 0.84 -1.25 12.88
N ASN A 227 0.70 -1.85 11.69
CA ASN A 227 1.46 -1.42 10.52
C ASN A 227 1.12 0.00 10.10
N GLN A 228 -0.15 0.41 10.11
CA GLN A 228 -0.54 1.80 9.83
C GLN A 228 0.12 2.77 10.82
N MET A 229 0.03 2.49 12.11
CA MET A 229 0.66 3.30 13.15
C MET A 229 2.18 3.40 12.95
N MET A 230 2.85 2.28 12.67
CA MET A 230 4.29 2.26 12.42
C MET A 230 4.65 3.11 11.19
N MET A 231 3.91 3.01 10.11
CA MET A 231 4.13 3.81 8.90
C MET A 231 4.00 5.31 9.17
N GLU A 232 3.06 5.71 10.01
CA GLU A 232 2.90 7.10 10.41
C GLU A 232 4.06 7.58 11.28
N ILE A 233 4.47 6.79 12.29
CA ILE A 233 5.62 7.09 13.15
C ILE A 233 6.93 7.17 12.34
N MET A 234 7.06 6.36 11.30
CA MET A 234 8.21 6.37 10.38
C MET A 234 8.18 7.57 9.40
N GLY A 235 7.12 8.36 9.38
CA GLY A 235 6.95 9.48 8.45
C GLY A 235 6.62 9.07 7.01
N LEU A 236 6.11 7.86 6.82
CA LEU A 236 5.71 7.34 5.50
C LEU A 236 4.22 7.55 5.19
N HIS A 237 3.40 7.78 6.22
CA HIS A 237 2.05 8.34 6.12
C HIS A 237 2.03 9.81 6.53
N LEU A 238 1.01 10.54 6.10
CA LEU A 238 0.75 11.88 6.65
C LEU A 238 0.31 11.76 8.11
N PRO A 239 0.75 12.68 8.98
CA PRO A 239 0.34 12.70 10.38
C PRO A 239 -1.19 12.72 10.54
N GLY A 240 -1.71 11.84 11.38
CA GLY A 240 -3.13 11.70 11.65
C GLY A 240 -3.92 10.87 10.62
N ALA A 241 -3.27 10.37 9.56
CA ALA A 241 -3.98 9.64 8.50
C ALA A 241 -4.33 8.19 8.85
N SER A 242 -3.56 7.53 9.73
CA SER A 242 -3.62 6.08 9.94
C SER A 242 -4.94 5.57 10.50
N PHE A 243 -5.68 6.40 11.21
CA PHE A 243 -6.89 6.00 11.93
C PHE A 243 -8.14 6.75 11.49
N VAL A 244 -8.13 7.34 10.31
CA VAL A 244 -9.33 7.90 9.68
C VAL A 244 -10.14 6.74 9.11
N ASN A 245 -11.39 6.60 9.56
CA ASN A 245 -12.28 5.58 9.01
C ASN A 245 -12.57 5.87 7.54
N PRO A 246 -12.60 4.85 6.67
CA PRO A 246 -13.13 5.03 5.32
C PRO A 246 -14.64 5.30 5.40
N ASN A 247 -15.12 6.28 4.66
CA ASN A 247 -16.54 6.65 4.54
C ASN A 247 -17.11 6.15 3.23
#